data_f1b52ea31fc105168394af5478ef220e
#
_entry.id   f1b52ea31fc105168394af5478ef220e
#
_cell.length_a   1.000
_cell.length_b   1.000
_cell.length_c   1.000
_cell.angle_alpha   90.00
_cell.angle_beta   90.00
_cell.angle_gamma   90.00
#
_symmetry.space_group_name_H-M   'P 1'
#
loop_
_entity.id
_entity.type
_entity.pdbx_description
1 polymer ?
#
loop_
_entity_poly.entity_id
_entity_poly.type
_entity_poly.pdbx_seq_one_letter_code
_entity_poly.pdbx_strand_id
1 'polypeptide(L)'
;GQHWHNTKFEQFIVVKGHGLIQQRNLNDPFGKVLEWEVSGDKIQAVHMLPGYTHNIINLSETEDLVTVMYCNEVFDPGRPDTFFEAV
;
A
#
# COMPACT_ATOMS: atom_id res chain seq x y z
N GLY A 1 0.74 5.94 -4.52
CA GLY A 1 -0.47 5.24 -4.12
C GLY A 1 -1.46 5.03 -5.24
N GLN A 2 -2.54 4.36 -4.97
CA GLN A 2 -3.63 4.06 -5.88
C GLN A 2 -3.18 3.25 -7.10
N HIS A 3 -2.44 2.19 -6.85
CA HIS A 3 -2.02 1.24 -7.88
C HIS A 3 -2.12 -0.20 -7.38
N TRP A 4 -1.97 -1.14 -8.30
CA TRP A 4 -2.08 -2.57 -8.00
C TRP A 4 -1.07 -3.37 -8.83
N HIS A 5 -0.90 -4.65 -8.44
CA HIS A 5 0.04 -5.58 -9.06
C HIS A 5 -0.63 -6.94 -9.27
N ASN A 6 -0.17 -7.70 -10.26
CA ASN A 6 -0.64 -9.07 -10.52
C ASN A 6 0.09 -10.11 -9.68
N THR A 7 1.40 -10.07 -9.67
CA THR A 7 2.25 -11.08 -9.05
C THR A 7 3.18 -10.53 -7.99
N LYS A 8 3.44 -9.22 -8.02
CA LYS A 8 4.36 -8.59 -7.11
C LYS A 8 3.77 -8.46 -5.71
N PHE A 9 4.55 -8.89 -4.72
CA PHE A 9 4.23 -8.73 -3.31
C PHE A 9 4.96 -7.51 -2.76
N GLU A 10 4.26 -6.67 -2.03
CA GLU A 10 4.86 -5.54 -1.32
C GLU A 10 4.48 -5.59 0.15
N GLN A 11 5.41 -5.13 1.00
CA GLN A 11 5.16 -4.86 2.41
C GLN A 11 5.50 -3.42 2.70
N PHE A 12 4.62 -2.73 3.41
CA PHE A 12 4.86 -1.37 3.88
C PHE A 12 5.05 -1.39 5.39
N ILE A 13 6.12 -0.74 5.84
CA ILE A 13 6.43 -0.59 7.26
C ILE A 13 6.53 0.91 7.53
N VAL A 14 5.63 1.44 8.34
CA VAL A 14 5.70 2.85 8.74
C VAL A 14 6.65 2.98 9.92
N VAL A 15 7.66 3.81 9.77
CA VAL A 15 8.71 4.01 10.77
C VAL A 15 8.64 5.39 11.44
N LYS A 16 7.87 6.31 10.88
CA LYS A 16 7.62 7.63 11.45
C LYS A 16 6.27 8.15 10.97
N GLY A 17 5.57 8.85 11.86
CA GLY A 17 4.30 9.49 11.54
C GLY A 17 3.10 8.60 11.80
N HIS A 18 1.98 8.98 11.23
CA HIS A 18 0.69 8.34 11.43
C HIS A 18 -0.07 8.30 10.12
N GLY A 19 -0.47 7.15 9.69
CA GLY A 19 -1.10 6.96 8.38
C GLY A 19 -2.23 5.95 8.37
N LEU A 20 -2.89 5.88 7.22
CA LEU A 20 -3.94 4.93 6.93
C LEU A 20 -3.61 4.24 5.61
N ILE A 21 -3.56 2.92 5.61
CA ILE A 21 -3.40 2.11 4.40
C ILE A 21 -4.75 1.56 4.02
N GLN A 22 -5.11 1.74 2.75
CA GLN A 22 -6.37 1.25 2.19
C GLN A 22 -6.09 0.28 1.05
N GLN A 23 -6.87 -0.78 0.97
CA GLN A 23 -6.82 -1.74 -0.15
C GLN A 23 -8.23 -2.13 -0.58
N ARG A 24 -8.42 -2.32 -1.88
CA ARG A 24 -9.67 -2.80 -2.47
C ARG A 24 -9.39 -3.88 -3.50
N ASN A 25 -10.14 -4.98 -3.44
CA ASN A 25 -10.05 -6.04 -4.42
C ASN A 25 -10.60 -5.56 -5.77
N LEU A 26 -9.79 -5.65 -6.83
CA LEU A 26 -10.19 -5.22 -8.17
C LEU A 26 -11.32 -6.06 -8.75
N ASN A 27 -11.42 -7.33 -8.37
CA ASN A 27 -12.47 -8.24 -8.86
C ASN A 27 -13.81 -8.06 -8.15
N ASP A 28 -13.85 -7.22 -7.11
CA ASP A 28 -15.06 -6.93 -6.37
C ASP A 28 -15.24 -5.42 -6.22
N PRO A 29 -15.78 -4.75 -7.24
CA PRO A 29 -15.94 -3.29 -7.21
C PRO A 29 -16.93 -2.81 -6.16
N PHE A 30 -17.79 -3.69 -5.67
CA PHE A 30 -18.69 -3.39 -4.56
C PHE A 30 -18.15 -3.89 -3.22
N GLY A 31 -16.95 -4.45 -3.24
CA GLY A 31 -16.27 -4.96 -2.07
C GLY A 31 -15.89 -3.86 -1.10
N LYS A 32 -15.75 -4.27 0.14
CA LYS A 32 -15.36 -3.37 1.22
C LYS A 32 -13.90 -2.95 1.06
N VAL A 33 -13.63 -1.67 1.25
CA VAL A 33 -12.26 -1.18 1.40
C VAL A 33 -11.70 -1.68 2.72
N LEU A 34 -10.55 -2.35 2.67
CA LEU A 34 -9.82 -2.78 3.86
C LEU A 34 -8.91 -1.64 4.31
N GLU A 35 -8.89 -1.36 5.59
CA GLU A 35 -8.13 -0.25 6.15
C GLU A 35 -7.27 -0.68 7.33
N TRP A 36 -6.04 -0.17 7.39
CA TRP A 36 -5.12 -0.36 8.51
C TRP A 36 -4.57 0.98 8.94
N GLU A 37 -4.81 1.34 10.18
CA GLU A 37 -4.16 2.50 10.79
C GLU A 37 -2.76 2.10 11.23
N VAL A 38 -1.75 2.89 10.85
CA VAL A 38 -0.34 2.58 11.06
C VAL A 38 0.39 3.77 11.67
N SER A 39 1.43 3.50 12.44
CA SER A 39 2.16 4.51 13.18
C SER A 39 3.62 4.08 13.36
N GLY A 40 4.53 5.07 13.42
CA GLY A 40 5.92 4.83 13.76
C GLY A 40 6.13 4.38 15.21
N ASP A 41 5.14 4.61 16.08
CA ASP A 41 5.19 4.16 17.48
C ASP A 41 4.97 2.66 17.63
N LYS A 42 4.35 2.05 16.64
CA LYS A 42 4.08 0.61 16.61
C LYS A 42 4.44 0.07 15.23
N ILE A 43 5.61 -0.53 15.14
CA ILE A 43 6.11 -1.05 13.86
C ILE A 43 5.32 -2.30 13.47
N GLN A 44 4.66 -2.21 12.30
CA GLN A 44 3.88 -3.30 11.72
C GLN A 44 4.17 -3.36 10.23
N ALA A 45 4.31 -4.58 9.71
CA ALA A 45 4.36 -4.81 8.27
C ALA A 45 2.93 -5.01 7.74
N VAL A 46 2.54 -4.22 6.75
CA VAL A 46 1.26 -4.39 6.07
C VAL A 46 1.52 -4.91 4.67
N HIS A 47 0.93 -6.06 4.36
CA HIS A 47 1.06 -6.70 3.06
C HIS A 47 0.13 -6.07 2.04
N MET A 48 0.69 -5.63 0.91
CA MET A 48 -0.08 -5.18 -0.24
C MET A 48 -0.35 -6.40 -1.11
N LEU A 49 -1.60 -6.80 -1.22
CA LEU A 49 -1.98 -8.04 -1.88
C LEU A 49 -2.00 -7.86 -3.41
N PRO A 50 -1.49 -8.85 -4.19
CA PRO A 50 -1.67 -8.85 -5.65
C PRO A 50 -3.16 -8.83 -5.99
N GLY A 51 -3.52 -8.10 -7.06
CA GLY A 51 -4.92 -7.96 -7.46
C GLY A 51 -5.74 -6.98 -6.63
N TYR A 52 -5.11 -6.29 -5.67
CA TYR A 52 -5.73 -5.22 -4.89
C TYR A 52 -5.10 -3.89 -5.28
N THR A 53 -5.94 -2.88 -5.49
CA THR A 53 -5.45 -1.51 -5.51
C THR A 53 -5.20 -1.04 -4.09
N HIS A 54 -4.17 -0.23 -3.88
CA HIS A 54 -3.83 0.25 -2.55
C HIS A 54 -3.45 1.73 -2.55
N ASN A 55 -3.61 2.33 -1.39
CA ASN A 55 -3.30 3.73 -1.14
C ASN A 55 -2.79 3.89 0.29
N ILE A 56 -1.95 4.89 0.51
CA ILE A 56 -1.50 5.28 1.84
C ILE A 56 -1.74 6.77 2.04
N ILE A 57 -2.34 7.12 3.17
CA ILE A 57 -2.75 8.48 3.50
C ILE A 57 -2.01 8.93 4.75
N ASN A 58 -1.40 10.09 4.70
CA ASN A 58 -0.83 10.73 5.90
C ASN A 58 -1.97 11.36 6.71
N LEU A 59 -2.18 10.87 7.93
CA LEU A 59 -3.21 11.39 8.83
C LEU A 59 -2.74 12.58 9.67
N SER A 60 -1.45 12.90 9.64
CA SER A 60 -0.89 14.03 10.37
C SER A 60 -0.81 15.27 9.47
N GLU A 61 -1.14 16.43 10.01
CA GLU A 61 -0.94 17.71 9.33
C GLU A 61 0.44 18.33 9.62
N THR A 62 1.17 17.80 10.60
CA THR A 62 2.40 18.39 11.09
C THR A 62 3.62 17.50 10.95
N GLU A 63 3.45 16.21 10.74
CA GLU A 63 4.53 15.23 10.66
C GLU A 63 4.52 14.52 9.32
N ASP A 64 5.72 14.24 8.80
CA ASP A 64 5.88 13.41 7.61
C ASP A 64 5.57 11.95 7.94
N LEU A 65 4.98 11.27 6.99
CA LEU A 65 4.78 9.83 7.04
C LEU A 65 5.97 9.18 6.31
N VAL A 66 6.80 8.47 7.05
CA VAL A 66 7.97 7.78 6.49
C VAL A 66 7.73 6.29 6.48
N THR A 67 7.84 5.71 5.30
CA THR A 67 7.55 4.30 5.05
C THR A 67 8.77 3.61 4.44
N VAL A 68 9.09 2.42 4.95
CA VAL A 68 10.02 1.49 4.29
C VAL A 68 9.18 0.49 3.50
N MET A 69 9.51 0.29 2.24
CA MET A 69 8.82 -0.63 1.38
C MET A 69 9.74 -1.79 0.99
N TYR A 70 9.23 -3.00 1.17
CA TYR A 70 9.88 -4.22 0.67
C TYR A 70 9.07 -4.78 -0.48
N CYS A 71 9.76 -5.23 -1.53
CA CYS A 71 9.16 -5.81 -2.71
C CYS A 71 9.91 -7.10 -3.07
N ASN A 72 9.17 -8.15 -3.42
CA ASN A 72 9.77 -9.44 -3.78
C ASN A 72 10.29 -9.51 -5.22
N GLU A 73 10.03 -8.47 -6.01
CA GLU A 73 10.48 -8.39 -7.40
C GLU A 73 11.16 -7.05 -7.66
N VAL A 74 12.23 -7.06 -8.46
CA VAL A 74 12.84 -5.85 -8.95
C VAL A 74 11.97 -5.29 -10.08
N PHE A 75 11.75 -3.98 -10.10
CA PHE A 75 11.00 -3.33 -11.16
C PHE A 75 11.72 -3.52 -12.51
N ASP A 76 10.99 -4.04 -13.50
CA ASP A 76 11.47 -4.23 -14.87
C ASP A 76 10.57 -3.44 -15.82
N PRO A 77 11.08 -2.36 -16.45
CA PRO A 77 10.29 -1.55 -17.38
C PRO A 77 9.76 -2.33 -18.59
N GLY A 78 10.44 -3.43 -18.99
CA GLY A 78 9.99 -4.29 -20.07
C GLY A 78 8.87 -5.23 -19.68
N ARG A 79 8.65 -5.44 -18.38
CA ARG A 79 7.64 -6.32 -17.82
C ARG A 79 7.04 -5.71 -16.56
N PRO A 80 6.42 -4.52 -16.67
CA PRO A 80 5.87 -3.86 -15.50
C PRO A 80 4.67 -4.63 -14.95
N ASP A 81 4.60 -4.74 -13.62
CA ASP A 81 3.47 -5.33 -12.91
C ASP A 81 2.82 -4.30 -11.98
N THR A 82 2.84 -3.03 -12.40
CA THR A 82 2.25 -1.93 -11.64
C THR A 82 1.27 -1.18 -12.52
N PHE A 83 0.01 -1.07 -12.04
CA PHE A 83 -1.08 -0.46 -12.78
C PHE A 83 -1.81 0.51 -11.87
N PHE A 84 -2.36 1.59 -12.45
CA PHE A 84 -3.09 2.58 -11.69
C PHE A 84 -4.58 2.25 -11.62
N GLU A 85 -5.14 2.32 -10.42
CA GLU A 85 -6.57 2.18 -10.15
C GLU A 85 -6.89 2.83 -8.81
N ALA A 86 -7.89 3.69 -8.78
CA ALA A 86 -8.30 4.35 -7.54
C ALA A 86 -8.90 3.34 -6.54
N VAL A 87 -8.58 3.54 -5.30
CA VAL A 87 -9.13 2.75 -4.18
C VAL A 87 -10.61 3.03 -3.96
#